data_075dd7005f918faa2a1db84f12edc0c6
#
_entry.id   075dd7005f918faa2a1db84f12edc0c6
#
_cell.length_a   1.000
_cell.length_b   1.000
_cell.length_c   1.000
_cell.angle_alpha   90.00
_cell.angle_beta   90.00
_cell.angle_gamma   90.00
#
_symmetry.space_group_name_H-M   'P 1'
#
loop_
_entity.id
_entity.type
_entity.pdbx_description
1 polymer ?
#
loop_
_entity_poly.entity_id
_entity_poly.type
_entity_poly.pdbx_seq_one_letter_code
_entity_poly.pdbx_strand_id
1 'polypeptide(L)'
;MTKVETTPAIIDGETVITDEIIEVRAPFDGNLVGSVPRCGKEHLDRAVKAAHRELKANALAPWERAAILDRVAELLVERRDAFAHLIASEAGKPITVAEGEAGRAVNTLTYAAIAARTLTGETVPMAGTEKGD
;
A
#
# COMPACT_ATOMS: atom_id res chain seq x y z
N MET A 1 -19.36 2.76 25.21
CA MET A 1 -19.10 2.27 23.85
C MET A 1 -18.18 3.27 23.19
N THR A 2 -16.92 2.93 22.98
CA THR A 2 -15.98 3.80 22.27
C THR A 2 -16.43 3.87 20.81
N LYS A 3 -16.72 5.07 20.31
CA LYS A 3 -17.10 5.29 18.91
C LYS A 3 -15.87 4.94 18.08
N VAL A 4 -15.92 3.85 17.32
CA VAL A 4 -14.84 3.49 16.40
C VAL A 4 -14.88 4.51 15.26
N GLU A 5 -13.77 5.22 15.07
CA GLU A 5 -13.64 6.25 14.05
C GLU A 5 -13.50 5.62 12.67
N THR A 6 -14.16 6.21 11.67
CA THR A 6 -14.02 5.76 10.28
C THR A 6 -12.67 6.22 9.73
N THR A 7 -11.84 5.26 9.31
CA THR A 7 -10.58 5.57 8.63
C THR A 7 -10.88 6.02 7.20
N PRO A 8 -10.55 7.27 6.81
CA PRO A 8 -10.89 7.80 5.49
C PRO A 8 -10.05 7.12 4.39
N ALA A 9 -10.60 7.05 3.18
CA ALA A 9 -9.80 6.76 1.99
C ALA A 9 -8.94 7.99 1.63
N ILE A 10 -7.80 7.76 1.00
CA ILE A 10 -6.94 8.83 0.48
C ILE A 10 -6.96 8.75 -1.04
N ILE A 11 -7.46 9.80 -1.67
CA ILE A 11 -7.56 9.90 -3.13
C ILE A 11 -7.02 11.25 -3.55
N ASP A 12 -5.99 11.26 -4.38
CA ASP A 12 -5.35 12.49 -4.87
C ASP A 12 -4.81 13.40 -3.74
N GLY A 13 -4.28 12.79 -2.68
CA GLY A 13 -3.78 13.48 -1.49
C GLY A 13 -4.86 14.00 -0.54
N GLU A 14 -6.15 13.86 -0.89
CA GLU A 14 -7.27 14.29 -0.06
C GLU A 14 -7.90 13.12 0.70
N THR A 15 -8.40 13.40 1.90
CA THR A 15 -9.19 12.44 2.67
C THR A 15 -10.63 12.42 2.17
N VAL A 16 -11.16 11.21 1.93
CA VAL A 16 -12.51 10.98 1.42
C VAL A 16 -13.29 10.13 2.41
N ILE A 17 -14.47 10.62 2.81
CA ILE A 17 -15.47 9.88 3.56
C ILE A 17 -16.76 9.92 2.73
N THR A 18 -17.47 8.80 2.67
CA THR A 18 -18.74 8.66 1.97
C THR A 18 -19.88 8.46 2.97
N ASP A 19 -21.11 8.67 2.52
CA ASP A 19 -22.31 8.44 3.35
C ASP A 19 -22.47 6.95 3.70
N GLU A 20 -22.03 6.06 2.80
CA GLU A 20 -22.00 4.63 3.06
C GLU A 20 -20.63 4.20 3.59
N ILE A 21 -20.64 3.38 4.64
CA ILE A 21 -19.43 2.82 5.26
C ILE A 21 -19.45 1.30 5.20
N ILE A 22 -18.26 0.71 5.25
CA ILE A 22 -18.04 -0.73 5.42
C ILE A 22 -17.50 -0.92 6.82
N GLU A 23 -18.21 -1.67 7.65
CA GLU A 23 -17.73 -2.11 8.95
C GLU A 23 -16.75 -3.27 8.80
N VAL A 24 -15.60 -3.17 9.47
CA VAL A 24 -14.61 -4.25 9.58
C VAL A 24 -14.81 -4.92 10.94
N ARG A 25 -15.21 -6.18 10.93
CA ARG A 25 -15.49 -6.95 12.13
C ARG A 25 -14.54 -8.11 12.30
N ALA A 26 -14.12 -8.35 13.54
CA ALA A 26 -13.28 -9.49 13.89
C ALA A 26 -14.03 -10.81 13.59
N PRO A 27 -13.43 -11.74 12.81
CA PRO A 27 -14.08 -13.03 12.50
C PRO A 27 -14.30 -13.91 13.72
N PHE A 28 -13.51 -13.70 14.79
CA PHE A 28 -13.55 -14.53 15.99
C PHE A 28 -14.80 -14.29 16.84
N ASP A 29 -15.16 -13.02 17.09
CA ASP A 29 -16.21 -12.65 18.04
C ASP A 29 -17.23 -11.64 17.49
N GLY A 30 -17.05 -11.19 16.23
CA GLY A 30 -17.93 -10.23 15.57
C GLY A 30 -17.78 -8.79 16.05
N ASN A 31 -16.83 -8.51 16.94
CA ASN A 31 -16.59 -7.16 17.45
C ASN A 31 -16.16 -6.21 16.32
N LEU A 32 -16.60 -4.95 16.41
CA LEU A 32 -16.22 -3.92 15.46
C LEU A 32 -14.74 -3.55 15.66
N VAL A 33 -13.90 -3.79 14.67
CA VAL A 33 -12.48 -3.42 14.65
C VAL A 33 -12.29 -2.02 14.11
N GLY A 34 -12.98 -1.68 13.02
CA GLY A 34 -12.89 -0.40 12.36
C GLY A 34 -13.99 -0.20 11.34
N SER A 35 -13.97 0.94 10.66
CA SER A 35 -14.82 1.18 9.49
C SER A 35 -14.09 1.99 8.44
N VAL A 36 -14.50 1.84 7.18
CA VAL A 36 -13.93 2.55 6.03
C VAL A 36 -15.07 3.01 5.11
N PRO A 37 -14.88 4.09 4.30
CA PRO A 37 -15.88 4.52 3.35
C PRO A 37 -16.07 3.51 2.22
N ARG A 38 -17.31 3.31 1.77
CA ARG A 38 -17.62 2.57 0.55
C ARG A 38 -17.42 3.46 -0.65
N CYS A 39 -16.26 3.35 -1.30
CA CYS A 39 -15.93 4.11 -2.49
C CYS A 39 -16.60 3.50 -3.73
N GLY A 40 -17.29 4.31 -4.54
CA GLY A 40 -17.90 3.94 -5.81
C GLY A 40 -16.96 4.11 -7.00
N LYS A 41 -17.52 3.92 -8.21
CA LYS A 41 -16.79 4.02 -9.47
C LYS A 41 -16.14 5.40 -9.70
N GLU A 42 -16.83 6.47 -9.34
CA GLU A 42 -16.32 7.84 -9.46
C GLU A 42 -15.05 8.07 -8.63
N HIS A 43 -14.96 7.49 -7.43
CA HIS A 43 -13.79 7.53 -6.59
C HIS A 43 -12.61 6.78 -7.22
N LEU A 44 -12.89 5.59 -7.79
CA LEU A 44 -11.88 4.80 -8.51
C LEU A 44 -11.36 5.56 -9.74
N ASP A 45 -12.27 6.12 -10.57
CA ASP A 45 -11.90 6.87 -11.76
C ASP A 45 -11.06 8.11 -11.40
N ARG A 46 -11.36 8.79 -10.29
CA ARG A 46 -10.58 9.91 -9.77
C ARG A 46 -9.19 9.46 -9.31
N ALA A 47 -9.09 8.35 -8.58
CA ALA A 47 -7.81 7.80 -8.12
C ALA A 47 -6.90 7.41 -9.30
N VAL A 48 -7.45 6.72 -10.31
CA VAL A 48 -6.71 6.33 -11.52
C VAL A 48 -6.24 7.55 -12.31
N LYS A 49 -7.10 8.57 -12.48
CA LYS A 49 -6.73 9.81 -13.16
C LYS A 49 -5.61 10.55 -12.43
N ALA A 50 -5.66 10.61 -11.10
CA ALA A 50 -4.63 11.24 -10.29
C ALA A 50 -3.29 10.51 -10.43
N ALA A 51 -3.28 9.18 -10.29
CA ALA A 51 -2.08 8.37 -10.45
C ALA A 51 -1.45 8.52 -11.85
N HIS A 52 -2.27 8.53 -12.92
CA HIS A 52 -1.80 8.70 -14.29
C HIS A 52 -1.24 10.11 -14.54
N ARG A 53 -1.84 11.14 -13.96
CA ARG A 53 -1.35 12.52 -14.03
C ARG A 53 0.02 12.62 -13.37
N GLU A 54 0.17 12.09 -12.14
CA GLU A 54 1.41 12.13 -11.40
C GLU A 54 2.55 11.36 -12.08
N LEU A 55 2.24 10.20 -12.64
CA LEU A 55 3.23 9.41 -13.40
C LEU A 55 3.80 10.20 -14.59
N LYS A 56 2.99 11.05 -15.25
CA LYS A 56 3.43 11.83 -16.40
C LYS A 56 4.12 13.15 -16.02
N ALA A 57 3.65 13.81 -14.95
CA ALA A 57 4.12 15.13 -14.58
C ALA A 57 5.29 15.09 -13.59
N ASN A 58 5.31 14.12 -12.69
CA ASN A 58 6.19 14.06 -11.53
C ASN A 58 6.82 12.67 -11.36
N ALA A 59 7.41 12.12 -12.43
CA ALA A 59 8.10 10.83 -12.33
C ALA A 59 9.27 10.93 -11.34
N LEU A 60 9.10 10.35 -10.16
CA LEU A 60 10.13 10.30 -9.13
C LEU A 60 11.40 9.59 -9.65
N ALA A 61 12.55 10.16 -9.36
CA ALA A 61 13.82 9.51 -9.63
C ALA A 61 13.96 8.18 -8.85
N PRO A 62 14.77 7.22 -9.31
CA PRO A 62 14.97 5.95 -8.63
C PRO A 62 15.32 6.08 -7.14
N TRP A 63 16.21 7.02 -6.80
CA TRP A 63 16.63 7.25 -5.43
C TRP A 63 15.50 7.82 -4.54
N GLU A 64 14.62 8.67 -5.10
CA GLU A 64 13.47 9.24 -4.37
C GLU A 64 12.45 8.16 -4.04
N ARG A 65 12.13 7.28 -5.01
CA ARG A 65 11.26 6.13 -4.77
C ARG A 65 11.82 5.22 -3.68
N ALA A 66 13.12 4.96 -3.73
CA ALA A 66 13.79 4.13 -2.75
C ALA A 66 13.77 4.77 -1.35
N ALA A 67 14.03 6.07 -1.24
CA ALA A 67 13.98 6.78 0.03
C ALA A 67 12.59 6.74 0.68
N ILE A 68 11.52 6.85 -0.12
CA ILE A 68 10.15 6.70 0.36
C ILE A 68 9.93 5.28 0.92
N LEU A 69 10.35 4.24 0.19
CA LEU A 69 10.19 2.85 0.61
C LEU A 69 10.99 2.54 1.89
N ASP A 70 12.22 3.05 2.00
CA ASP A 70 13.03 2.92 3.22
C ASP A 70 12.32 3.58 4.41
N ARG A 71 11.79 4.80 4.23
CA ARG A 71 11.07 5.49 5.31
C ARG A 71 9.80 4.75 5.73
N VAL A 72 9.08 4.15 4.79
CA VAL A 72 7.91 3.30 5.11
C VAL A 72 8.34 2.06 5.88
N ALA A 73 9.46 1.42 5.50
CA ALA A 73 9.99 0.27 6.22
C ALA A 73 10.36 0.62 7.68
N GLU A 74 11.04 1.76 7.91
CA GLU A 74 11.35 2.26 9.26
C GLU A 74 10.10 2.47 10.10
N LEU A 75 9.09 3.17 9.55
CA LEU A 75 7.81 3.42 10.24
C LEU A 75 7.07 2.13 10.55
N LEU A 76 7.19 1.12 9.70
CA LEU A 76 6.58 -0.19 9.95
C LEU A 76 7.31 -0.95 11.07
N VAL A 77 8.64 -0.84 11.17
CA VAL A 77 9.39 -1.38 12.32
C VAL A 77 8.92 -0.74 13.62
N GLU A 78 8.81 0.60 13.65
CA GLU A 78 8.35 1.35 14.82
C GLU A 78 6.94 0.94 15.27
N ARG A 79 6.07 0.56 14.33
CA ARG A 79 4.65 0.24 14.55
C ARG A 79 4.32 -1.25 14.40
N ARG A 80 5.35 -2.12 14.39
CA ARG A 80 5.20 -3.55 14.09
C ARG A 80 4.13 -4.24 14.94
N ASP A 81 4.15 -3.99 16.25
CA ASP A 81 3.21 -4.64 17.18
C ASP A 81 1.77 -4.18 16.94
N ALA A 82 1.56 -2.89 16.67
CA ALA A 82 0.24 -2.36 16.33
C ALA A 82 -0.30 -3.00 15.05
N PHE A 83 0.53 -3.16 14.01
CA PHE A 83 0.14 -3.85 12.78
C PHE A 83 -0.15 -5.34 13.02
N ALA A 84 0.65 -6.03 13.83
CA ALA A 84 0.41 -7.43 14.16
C ALA A 84 -0.94 -7.62 14.88
N HIS A 85 -1.26 -6.77 15.86
CA HIS A 85 -2.56 -6.80 16.54
C HIS A 85 -3.71 -6.51 15.59
N LEU A 86 -3.56 -5.55 14.68
CA LEU A 86 -4.59 -5.21 13.69
C LEU A 86 -4.84 -6.39 12.74
N ILE A 87 -3.78 -6.99 12.19
CA ILE A 87 -3.85 -8.18 11.33
C ILE A 87 -4.55 -9.34 12.06
N ALA A 88 -4.18 -9.59 13.32
CA ALA A 88 -4.82 -10.64 14.13
C ALA A 88 -6.32 -10.38 14.32
N SER A 89 -6.70 -9.14 14.60
CA SER A 89 -8.09 -8.74 14.83
C SER A 89 -8.94 -8.82 13.56
N GLU A 90 -8.43 -8.30 12.44
CA GLU A 90 -9.18 -8.24 11.18
C GLU A 90 -9.28 -9.60 10.48
N ALA A 91 -8.20 -10.40 10.53
CA ALA A 91 -8.12 -11.67 9.81
C ALA A 91 -8.40 -12.90 10.69
N GLY A 92 -8.58 -12.75 12.00
CA GLY A 92 -8.75 -13.86 12.94
C GLY A 92 -7.54 -14.78 13.03
N LYS A 93 -6.33 -14.26 12.75
CA LYS A 93 -5.09 -15.03 12.79
C LYS A 93 -4.51 -15.09 14.21
N PRO A 94 -3.78 -16.18 14.57
CA PRO A 94 -2.96 -16.19 15.78
C PRO A 94 -1.95 -15.03 15.77
N ILE A 95 -1.75 -14.39 16.92
CA ILE A 95 -0.85 -13.22 17.03
C ILE A 95 0.58 -13.53 16.56
N THR A 96 1.10 -14.72 16.86
CA THR A 96 2.42 -15.15 16.42
C THR A 96 2.59 -15.22 14.91
N VAL A 97 1.50 -15.56 14.19
CA VAL A 97 1.47 -15.56 12.71
C VAL A 97 1.43 -14.13 12.20
N ALA A 98 0.61 -13.27 12.82
CA ALA A 98 0.50 -11.86 12.47
C ALA A 98 1.80 -11.08 12.70
N GLU A 99 2.53 -11.36 13.79
CA GLU A 99 3.87 -10.81 14.05
C GLU A 99 4.89 -11.19 12.96
N GLY A 100 4.86 -12.44 12.51
CA GLY A 100 5.68 -12.91 11.39
C GLY A 100 5.32 -12.22 10.08
N GLU A 101 4.04 -11.97 9.84
CA GLU A 101 3.54 -11.28 8.64
C GLU A 101 3.95 -9.80 8.63
N ALA A 102 3.79 -9.10 9.75
CA ALA A 102 4.25 -7.72 9.91
C ALA A 102 5.78 -7.61 9.71
N GLY A 103 6.56 -8.58 10.22
CA GLY A 103 8.01 -8.63 10.00
C GLY A 103 8.39 -8.85 8.54
N ARG A 104 7.67 -9.74 7.81
CA ARG A 104 7.91 -9.94 6.38
C ARG A 104 7.59 -8.71 5.53
N ALA A 105 6.60 -7.91 5.92
CA ALA A 105 6.28 -6.66 5.23
C ALA A 105 7.47 -5.68 5.23
N VAL A 106 8.21 -5.58 6.32
CA VAL A 106 9.45 -4.78 6.40
C VAL A 106 10.47 -5.25 5.37
N ASN A 107 10.72 -6.58 5.29
CA ASN A 107 11.64 -7.15 4.32
C ASN A 107 11.21 -6.86 2.88
N THR A 108 9.90 -6.98 2.59
CA THR A 108 9.36 -6.68 1.25
C THR A 108 9.63 -5.23 0.85
N LEU A 109 9.42 -4.27 1.76
CA LEU A 109 9.70 -2.85 1.51
C LEU A 109 11.20 -2.60 1.30
N THR A 110 12.05 -3.23 2.12
CA THR A 110 13.51 -3.12 1.98
C THR A 110 13.99 -3.63 0.61
N TYR A 111 13.53 -4.81 0.18
CA TYR A 111 13.86 -5.33 -1.15
C TYR A 111 13.28 -4.47 -2.28
N ALA A 112 12.09 -3.92 -2.11
CA ALA A 112 11.51 -2.99 -3.07
C ALA A 112 12.35 -1.70 -3.19
N ALA A 113 12.90 -1.19 -2.09
CA ALA A 113 13.80 -0.04 -2.10
C ALA A 113 15.11 -0.33 -2.84
N ILE A 114 15.68 -1.53 -2.65
CA ILE A 114 16.86 -1.98 -3.40
C ILE A 114 16.52 -2.07 -4.89
N ALA A 115 15.41 -2.72 -5.25
CA ALA A 115 14.97 -2.83 -6.65
C ALA A 115 14.74 -1.46 -7.28
N ALA A 116 14.14 -0.51 -6.55
CA ALA A 116 13.93 0.86 -7.04
C ALA A 116 15.25 1.57 -7.42
N ARG A 117 16.36 1.30 -6.69
CA ARG A 117 17.68 1.86 -6.98
C ARG A 117 18.38 1.18 -8.13
N THR A 118 18.14 -0.11 -8.34
CA THR A 118 18.88 -0.96 -9.27
C THR A 118 18.10 -1.31 -10.53
N LEU A 119 16.87 -0.79 -10.68
CA LEU A 119 16.04 -1.02 -11.85
C LEU A 119 16.71 -0.44 -13.10
N THR A 120 17.11 -1.31 -14.01
CA THR A 120 17.73 -0.98 -15.29
C THR A 120 16.84 -1.43 -16.45
N GLY A 121 17.14 -0.94 -17.64
CA GLY A 121 16.57 -1.47 -18.89
C GLY A 121 17.43 -2.58 -19.47
N GLU A 122 16.89 -3.27 -20.46
CA GLU A 122 17.61 -4.22 -21.30
C GLU A 122 17.74 -3.65 -22.70
N THR A 123 18.93 -3.79 -23.30
CA THR A 123 19.15 -3.41 -24.68
C THR A 123 19.07 -4.65 -25.56
N VAL A 124 18.09 -4.69 -26.44
CA VAL A 124 17.95 -5.77 -27.44
C VAL A 124 18.49 -5.26 -28.77
N PRO A 125 19.58 -5.87 -29.33
CA PRO A 125 20.10 -5.49 -30.63
C PRO A 125 19.11 -5.91 -31.72
N MET A 126 18.42 -4.95 -32.31
CA MET A 126 17.45 -5.20 -33.39
C MET A 126 18.12 -5.46 -34.73
N ALA A 127 19.30 -4.88 -34.99
CA ALA A 127 20.08 -5.05 -36.20
C ALA A 127 20.88 -6.38 -36.27
N GLY A 128 20.46 -7.41 -35.55
CA GLY A 128 21.06 -8.76 -35.60
C GLY A 128 20.67 -9.55 -36.85
N THR A 129 19.75 -9.06 -37.68
CA THR A 129 19.32 -9.63 -38.95
C THR A 129 19.10 -8.51 -39.98
N GLU A 130 19.13 -8.84 -41.30
CA GLU A 130 18.86 -7.89 -42.41
C GLU A 130 17.48 -7.16 -42.28
N LYS A 131 16.56 -7.67 -41.49
CA LYS A 131 15.22 -7.11 -41.30
C LYS A 131 15.05 -6.39 -39.97
N GLY A 132 16.13 -6.14 -39.24
CA GLY A 132 16.14 -5.51 -37.93
C GLY A 132 16.44 -4.01 -37.97
N ASP A 133 16.24 -3.31 -39.06
CA ASP A 133 16.37 -1.86 -39.19
C ASP A 133 15.12 -1.12 -38.77
#